data_e6fef9c0e8fa5ff381ffe177d784f9e7
#
_entry.id   e6fef9c0e8fa5ff381ffe177d784f9e7
#
_cell.length_a   1.000
_cell.length_b   1.000
_cell.length_c   1.000
_cell.angle_alpha   90.00
_cell.angle_beta   90.00
_cell.angle_gamma   90.00
#
_symmetry.space_group_name_H-M   'P 1'
#
loop_
_entity.id
_entity.type
_entity.pdbx_description
1 polymer ?
#
loop_
_entity_poly.entity_id
_entity_poly.type
_entity_poly.pdbx_seq_one_letter_code
_entity_poly.pdbx_strand_id
1 'polypeptide(L)'
;GVYGPLPDAPTQLAMYRGMRLLRRLDERMLAKQRQGAVGFYGSVTGQEAVPIACGFATRPTDWVFPALRESSILLTRGFPLETYLAQVYGNAGDVAKGRQMPSHMAGRSASVVSWSSVIGPQLPQAVGAAMAAVRRGDDMVAIAFSGDGATSQGDFHAALNFAAVFRAPVVFVVQNNQWAISVPASRQTASVTFAQKASAYGMPGVRVDGNDVLATYAVTQQALQRARDGEGPTLVEAYTYRMGAHTTTDERAPVGSHSWTRPP
;
A
#
# COMPACT_ATOMS: atom_id res chain seq x y z
N GLY A 1 -6.89 -21.33 9.49
CA GLY A 1 -7.66 -20.13 9.82
C GLY A 1 -8.78 -19.90 8.82
N VAL A 2 -9.66 -18.95 9.10
CA VAL A 2 -10.83 -18.63 8.25
C VAL A 2 -10.39 -18.21 6.82
N TYR A 3 -9.18 -17.69 6.67
CA TYR A 3 -8.66 -17.16 5.41
C TYR A 3 -7.53 -17.98 4.78
N GLY A 4 -7.35 -19.23 5.18
CA GLY A 4 -6.31 -20.11 4.62
C GLY A 4 -5.16 -20.41 5.59
N PRO A 5 -4.08 -21.06 5.11
CA PRO A 5 -2.94 -21.42 5.95
C PRO A 5 -2.19 -20.16 6.41
N LEU A 6 -1.80 -20.13 7.68
CA LEU A 6 -0.91 -19.11 8.22
C LEU A 6 0.53 -19.38 7.78
N PRO A 7 1.38 -18.35 7.68
CA PRO A 7 2.80 -18.53 7.46
C PRO A 7 3.44 -19.27 8.64
N ASP A 8 4.59 -19.87 8.42
CA ASP A 8 5.35 -20.56 9.46
C ASP A 8 5.86 -19.59 10.54
N ALA A 9 6.25 -20.11 11.69
CA ALA A 9 6.68 -19.29 12.83
C ALA A 9 7.89 -18.39 12.52
N PRO A 10 8.93 -18.82 11.77
CA PRO A 10 10.00 -17.93 11.31
C PRO A 10 9.49 -16.75 10.51
N THR A 11 8.55 -16.96 9.57
CA THR A 11 7.95 -15.91 8.74
C THR A 11 7.11 -14.95 9.60
N GLN A 12 6.32 -15.47 10.56
CA GLN A 12 5.57 -14.62 11.50
C GLN A 12 6.50 -13.73 12.32
N LEU A 13 7.62 -14.27 12.79
CA LEU A 13 8.63 -13.51 13.52
C LEU A 13 9.29 -12.44 12.63
N ALA A 14 9.56 -12.77 11.37
CA ALA A 14 10.11 -11.81 10.40
C ALA A 14 9.12 -10.67 10.12
N MET A 15 7.82 -10.95 9.99
CA MET A 15 6.77 -9.93 9.87
C MET A 15 6.74 -9.02 11.10
N TYR A 16 6.77 -9.58 12.31
CA TYR A 16 6.82 -8.80 13.55
C TYR A 16 8.04 -7.88 13.59
N ARG A 17 9.21 -8.41 13.25
CA ARG A 17 10.46 -7.61 13.16
C ARG A 17 10.33 -6.49 12.12
N GLY A 18 9.71 -6.78 10.98
CA GLY A 18 9.43 -5.78 9.94
C GLY A 18 8.57 -4.63 10.46
N MET A 19 7.46 -4.92 11.11
CA MET A 19 6.60 -3.90 11.73
C MET A 19 7.34 -3.06 12.78
N ARG A 20 8.17 -3.72 13.60
CA ARG A 20 9.01 -3.02 14.61
C ARG A 20 10.06 -2.13 13.95
N LEU A 21 10.67 -2.59 12.86
CA LEU A 21 11.62 -1.78 12.08
C LEU A 21 10.93 -0.52 11.53
N LEU A 22 9.76 -0.66 10.92
CA LEU A 22 9.01 0.48 10.38
C LEU A 22 8.64 1.50 11.46
N ARG A 23 8.18 1.05 12.62
CA ARG A 23 7.87 1.92 13.75
C ARG A 23 9.10 2.72 14.18
N ARG A 24 10.25 2.07 14.29
CA ARG A 24 11.52 2.73 14.63
C ARG A 24 12.00 3.67 13.54
N LEU A 25 11.81 3.30 12.29
CA LEU A 25 12.14 4.15 11.14
C LEU A 25 11.31 5.44 11.18
N ASP A 26 9.99 5.32 11.35
CA ASP A 26 9.09 6.47 11.47
C ASP A 26 9.52 7.42 12.60
N GLU A 27 9.74 6.88 13.81
CA GLU A 27 10.19 7.66 14.98
C GLU A 27 11.46 8.47 14.65
N ARG A 28 12.42 7.83 13.97
CA ARG A 28 13.69 8.47 13.61
C ARG A 28 13.53 9.51 12.49
N MET A 29 12.75 9.20 11.47
CA MET A 29 12.57 10.09 10.32
C MET A 29 11.72 11.32 10.70
N LEU A 30 10.71 11.16 11.54
CA LEU A 30 9.96 12.29 12.09
C LEU A 30 10.85 13.21 12.93
N ALA A 31 11.72 12.65 13.78
CA ALA A 31 12.68 13.44 14.55
C ALA A 31 13.67 14.18 13.62
N LYS A 32 14.15 13.53 12.55
CA LYS A 32 15.04 14.15 11.55
C LYS A 32 14.35 15.23 10.73
N GLN A 33 13.08 15.03 10.41
CA GLN A 33 12.29 16.06 9.72
C GLN A 33 12.11 17.30 10.60
N ARG A 34 11.82 17.14 11.90
CA ARG A 34 11.73 18.27 12.85
C ARG A 34 13.07 19.02 13.02
N GLN A 35 14.18 18.33 12.81
CA GLN A 35 15.54 18.93 12.80
C GLN A 35 15.87 19.60 11.45
N GLY A 36 14.97 19.55 10.47
CA GLY A 36 15.24 20.11 9.12
C GLY A 36 16.14 19.25 8.23
N ALA A 37 16.54 18.04 8.68
CA ALA A 37 17.41 17.16 7.91
C ALA A 37 16.68 16.37 6.83
N VAL A 38 15.33 16.24 6.93
CA VAL A 38 14.45 15.59 5.95
C VAL A 38 13.35 16.59 5.60
N GLY A 39 13.13 16.84 4.31
CA GLY A 39 12.17 17.84 3.87
C GLY A 39 10.71 17.41 3.99
N PHE A 40 10.45 16.14 3.66
CA PHE A 40 9.10 15.55 3.67
C PHE A 40 9.17 14.10 4.14
N TYR A 41 8.22 13.69 4.97
CA TYR A 41 8.07 12.30 5.37
C TYR A 41 6.59 11.95 5.63
N GLY A 42 6.14 10.84 5.07
CA GLY A 42 4.82 10.26 5.32
C GLY A 42 4.95 9.02 6.19
N SER A 43 4.62 9.12 7.48
CA SER A 43 4.76 7.99 8.39
C SER A 43 3.72 6.89 8.11
N VAL A 44 4.09 5.65 8.40
CA VAL A 44 3.21 4.49 8.31
C VAL A 44 2.63 4.09 9.68
N THR A 45 3.02 4.79 10.73
CA THR A 45 2.66 4.49 12.13
C THR A 45 1.15 4.27 12.31
N GLY A 46 0.79 3.09 12.82
CA GLY A 46 -0.58 2.59 12.98
C GLY A 46 -1.07 1.72 11.80
N GLN A 47 -0.32 1.64 10.71
CA GLN A 47 -0.69 0.95 9.48
C GLN A 47 0.43 -0.01 9.00
N GLU A 48 1.36 -0.38 9.86
CA GLU A 48 2.55 -1.17 9.50
C GLU A 48 2.21 -2.57 8.99
N ALA A 49 1.10 -3.14 9.48
CA ALA A 49 0.73 -4.52 9.16
C ALA A 49 0.44 -4.72 7.66
N VAL A 50 -0.23 -3.77 7.00
CA VAL A 50 -0.60 -3.91 5.58
C VAL A 50 0.61 -4.03 4.66
N PRO A 51 1.58 -3.07 4.63
CA PRO A 51 2.72 -3.20 3.74
C PRO A 51 3.59 -4.40 4.07
N ILE A 52 3.72 -4.77 5.34
CA ILE A 52 4.50 -5.94 5.75
C ILE A 52 3.81 -7.22 5.26
N ALA A 53 2.53 -7.40 5.54
CA ALA A 53 1.77 -8.58 5.09
C ALA A 53 1.80 -8.75 3.58
N CYS A 54 1.52 -7.68 2.83
CA CYS A 54 1.52 -7.70 1.37
C CYS A 54 2.93 -7.96 0.80
N GLY A 55 3.97 -7.38 1.43
CA GLY A 55 5.35 -7.61 1.02
C GLY A 55 5.76 -9.08 1.14
N PHE A 56 5.39 -9.74 2.25
CA PHE A 56 5.65 -11.17 2.46
C PHE A 56 4.75 -12.08 1.63
N ALA A 57 3.56 -11.62 1.25
CA ALA A 57 2.63 -12.40 0.44
C ALA A 57 3.04 -12.45 -1.04
N THR A 58 3.73 -11.43 -1.55
CA THR A 58 4.11 -11.32 -2.96
C THR A 58 5.40 -12.10 -3.28
N ARG A 59 5.50 -12.59 -4.53
CA ARG A 59 6.74 -13.20 -5.06
C ARG A 59 7.70 -12.09 -5.53
N PRO A 60 9.01 -12.37 -5.65
CA PRO A 60 9.97 -11.41 -6.20
C PRO A 60 9.64 -10.91 -7.62
N THR A 61 8.97 -11.77 -8.42
CA THR A 61 8.53 -11.46 -9.79
C THR A 61 7.30 -10.55 -9.85
N ASP A 62 6.54 -10.43 -8.77
CA ASP A 62 5.37 -9.57 -8.72
C ASP A 62 5.76 -8.09 -8.65
N TRP A 63 5.04 -7.26 -9.36
CA TRP A 63 5.29 -5.83 -9.36
C TRP A 63 4.38 -5.09 -8.38
N VAL A 64 4.99 -4.23 -7.58
CA VAL A 64 4.32 -3.40 -6.57
C VAL A 64 4.17 -1.98 -7.07
N PHE A 65 2.94 -1.49 -7.03
CA PHE A 65 2.54 -0.12 -7.38
C PHE A 65 2.09 0.58 -6.09
N PRO A 66 3.03 1.19 -5.33
CA PRO A 66 2.73 1.72 -4.01
C PRO A 66 2.01 3.06 -4.08
N ALA A 67 1.31 3.40 -3.00
CA ALA A 67 0.90 4.74 -2.66
C ALA A 67 1.88 5.34 -1.62
N LEU A 68 1.41 6.24 -0.76
CA LEU A 68 2.26 6.98 0.18
C LEU A 68 2.98 6.09 1.22
N ARG A 69 2.35 4.97 1.67
CA ARG A 69 2.79 4.26 2.88
C ARG A 69 3.37 2.88 2.62
N GLU A 70 3.32 2.38 1.39
CA GLU A 70 3.70 1.01 1.05
C GLU A 70 5.11 0.90 0.48
N SER A 71 5.84 2.00 0.36
CA SER A 71 7.26 1.98 -0.04
C SER A 71 8.14 1.11 0.87
N SER A 72 7.71 0.87 2.10
CA SER A 72 8.36 -0.05 3.04
C SER A 72 8.39 -1.51 2.56
N ILE A 73 7.57 -1.90 1.57
CA ILE A 73 7.65 -3.20 0.89
C ILE A 73 9.04 -3.40 0.26
N LEU A 74 9.74 -2.34 -0.12
CA LEU A 74 11.14 -2.41 -0.53
C LEU A 74 11.99 -3.18 0.48
N LEU A 75 11.82 -2.87 1.77
CA LEU A 75 12.61 -3.48 2.85
C LEU A 75 12.26 -4.97 3.05
N THR A 76 10.99 -5.36 2.89
CA THR A 76 10.58 -6.77 2.97
C THR A 76 11.14 -7.62 1.82
N ARG A 77 11.51 -6.96 0.71
CA ARG A 77 12.10 -7.58 -0.48
C ARG A 77 13.62 -7.47 -0.54
N GLY A 78 14.25 -7.18 0.60
CA GLY A 78 15.71 -7.13 0.71
C GLY A 78 16.36 -5.90 0.10
N PHE A 79 15.61 -4.85 -0.20
CA PHE A 79 16.19 -3.58 -0.65
C PHE A 79 17.02 -2.96 0.49
N PRO A 80 18.26 -2.51 0.24
CA PRO A 80 19.14 -2.05 1.30
C PRO A 80 18.57 -0.85 2.06
N LEU A 81 18.54 -0.91 3.38
CA LEU A 81 18.04 0.17 4.23
C LEU A 81 18.77 1.50 3.99
N GLU A 82 20.08 1.44 3.75
CA GLU A 82 20.89 2.62 3.44
C GLU A 82 20.40 3.31 2.17
N THR A 83 20.15 2.53 1.10
CA THR A 83 19.63 3.06 -0.17
C THR A 83 18.19 3.59 -0.01
N TYR A 84 17.38 2.91 0.80
CA TYR A 84 16.04 3.40 1.17
C TYR A 84 16.12 4.77 1.86
N LEU A 85 17.00 4.90 2.86
CA LEU A 85 17.24 6.17 3.55
C LEU A 85 17.78 7.25 2.62
N ALA A 86 18.66 6.89 1.67
CA ALA A 86 19.18 7.85 0.69
C ALA A 86 18.05 8.49 -0.12
N GLN A 87 16.99 7.75 -0.46
CA GLN A 87 15.80 8.29 -1.12
C GLN A 87 14.95 9.16 -0.19
N VAL A 88 14.90 8.83 1.12
CA VAL A 88 14.20 9.67 2.11
C VAL A 88 14.90 11.02 2.26
N TYR A 89 16.23 11.03 2.28
CA TYR A 89 17.04 12.26 2.38
C TYR A 89 17.20 12.99 1.05
N GLY A 90 16.97 12.33 -0.08
CA GLY A 90 17.25 12.88 -1.41
C GLY A 90 18.74 13.18 -1.63
N ASN A 91 19.63 12.32 -1.13
CA ASN A 91 21.08 12.52 -1.23
C ASN A 91 21.72 11.77 -2.43
N ALA A 92 23.03 11.83 -2.55
CA ALA A 92 23.78 11.22 -3.67
C ALA A 92 23.64 9.70 -3.79
N GLY A 93 23.24 8.99 -2.74
CA GLY A 93 22.92 7.56 -2.75
C GLY A 93 21.53 7.22 -3.30
N ASP A 94 20.72 8.24 -3.65
CA ASP A 94 19.40 8.04 -4.26
C ASP A 94 19.51 7.37 -5.63
N VAL A 95 18.93 6.19 -5.79
CA VAL A 95 18.89 5.44 -7.06
C VAL A 95 18.12 6.19 -8.16
N ALA A 96 17.20 7.07 -7.80
CA ALA A 96 16.46 7.92 -8.72
C ALA A 96 17.27 9.13 -9.17
N LYS A 97 18.47 9.38 -8.60
CA LYS A 97 19.40 10.46 -8.96
C LYS A 97 18.73 11.84 -8.95
N GLY A 98 17.92 12.11 -7.94
CA GLY A 98 17.20 13.38 -7.80
C GLY A 98 16.03 13.60 -8.78
N ARG A 99 15.62 12.57 -9.55
CA ARG A 99 14.47 12.68 -10.47
C ARG A 99 13.13 12.57 -9.77
N GLN A 100 13.13 12.17 -8.51
CA GLN A 100 11.96 12.12 -7.63
C GLN A 100 12.12 13.06 -6.45
N MET A 101 11.02 13.50 -5.86
CA MET A 101 11.04 14.21 -4.60
C MET A 101 11.54 13.28 -3.48
N PRO A 102 12.15 13.82 -2.40
CA PRO A 102 12.49 13.03 -1.22
C PRO A 102 11.28 12.21 -0.72
N SER A 103 11.53 11.02 -0.21
CA SER A 103 10.52 10.06 0.22
C SER A 103 9.58 9.52 -0.89
N HIS A 104 9.88 9.75 -2.17
CA HIS A 104 9.19 9.14 -3.31
C HIS A 104 10.00 7.95 -3.82
N MET A 105 9.96 6.87 -3.07
CA MET A 105 10.85 5.73 -3.26
C MET A 105 10.53 4.92 -4.50
N ALA A 106 11.57 4.32 -5.06
CA ALA A 106 11.53 3.34 -6.13
C ALA A 106 12.60 2.28 -5.92
N GLY A 107 12.38 1.07 -6.41
CA GLY A 107 13.36 0.01 -6.35
C GLY A 107 13.15 -1.04 -7.43
N ARG A 108 13.75 -0.83 -8.60
CA ARG A 108 13.63 -1.80 -9.71
C ARG A 108 14.13 -3.19 -9.32
N SER A 109 15.20 -3.28 -8.53
CA SER A 109 15.73 -4.56 -8.05
C SER A 109 14.78 -5.32 -7.12
N ALA A 110 13.83 -4.62 -6.53
CA ALA A 110 12.78 -5.19 -5.68
C ALA A 110 11.41 -5.20 -6.39
N SER A 111 11.34 -4.95 -7.70
CA SER A 111 10.10 -4.88 -8.48
C SER A 111 9.06 -3.91 -7.89
N VAL A 112 9.52 -2.76 -7.38
CA VAL A 112 8.68 -1.69 -6.84
C VAL A 112 8.81 -0.45 -7.72
N VAL A 113 7.70 -0.01 -8.31
CA VAL A 113 7.68 1.21 -9.13
C VAL A 113 7.80 2.46 -8.28
N SER A 114 8.19 3.57 -8.93
CA SER A 114 8.23 4.86 -8.24
C SER A 114 6.86 5.23 -7.71
N TRP A 115 6.80 5.57 -6.42
CA TRP A 115 5.62 6.22 -5.89
C TRP A 115 5.48 7.64 -6.46
N SER A 116 4.25 8.10 -6.59
CA SER A 116 3.90 9.45 -7.04
C SER A 116 2.94 10.11 -6.03
N SER A 117 3.10 11.42 -5.80
CA SER A 117 2.15 12.20 -5.00
C SER A 117 0.78 12.39 -5.67
N VAL A 118 0.69 12.16 -6.99
CA VAL A 118 -0.58 12.20 -7.70
C VAL A 118 -1.43 10.99 -7.28
N ILE A 119 -2.67 11.26 -6.89
CA ILE A 119 -3.56 10.25 -6.31
C ILE A 119 -4.26 9.45 -7.41
N GLY A 120 -4.06 8.12 -7.40
CA GLY A 120 -4.79 7.18 -8.25
C GLY A 120 -4.06 6.62 -9.47
N PRO A 121 -3.12 7.34 -10.15
CA PRO A 121 -2.59 6.90 -11.44
C PRO A 121 -1.81 5.58 -11.40
N GLN A 122 -1.29 5.17 -10.25
CA GLN A 122 -0.65 3.86 -10.09
C GLN A 122 -1.59 2.68 -10.34
N LEU A 123 -2.91 2.88 -10.17
CA LEU A 123 -3.90 1.81 -10.36
C LEU A 123 -4.02 1.40 -11.84
N PRO A 124 -4.31 2.31 -12.80
CA PRO A 124 -4.32 1.96 -14.22
C PRO A 124 -2.93 1.54 -14.73
N GLN A 125 -1.83 2.07 -14.18
CA GLN A 125 -0.48 1.62 -14.54
C GLN A 125 -0.27 0.14 -14.16
N ALA A 126 -0.73 -0.28 -12.97
CA ALA A 126 -0.67 -1.68 -12.55
C ALA A 126 -1.48 -2.59 -13.48
N VAL A 127 -2.66 -2.16 -13.90
CA VAL A 127 -3.48 -2.90 -14.86
C VAL A 127 -2.77 -3.05 -16.20
N GLY A 128 -2.19 -1.96 -16.74
CA GLY A 128 -1.44 -1.99 -17.98
C GLY A 128 -0.23 -2.94 -17.91
N ALA A 129 0.52 -2.93 -16.80
CA ALA A 129 1.63 -3.83 -16.57
C ALA A 129 1.18 -5.30 -16.50
N ALA A 130 0.09 -5.59 -15.78
CA ALA A 130 -0.48 -6.92 -15.70
C ALA A 130 -0.98 -7.43 -17.06
N MET A 131 -1.65 -6.60 -17.84
CA MET A 131 -2.08 -6.94 -19.21
C MET A 131 -0.88 -7.21 -20.13
N ALA A 132 0.21 -6.45 -19.99
CA ALA A 132 1.44 -6.70 -20.74
C ALA A 132 2.09 -8.02 -20.34
N ALA A 133 2.10 -8.37 -19.04
CA ALA A 133 2.60 -9.65 -18.55
C ALA A 133 1.84 -10.84 -19.15
N VAL A 134 0.51 -10.79 -19.15
CA VAL A 134 -0.33 -11.84 -19.80
C VAL A 134 0.02 -12.00 -21.27
N ARG A 135 0.19 -10.90 -22.02
CA ARG A 135 0.56 -10.94 -23.44
C ARG A 135 1.94 -11.57 -23.69
N ARG A 136 2.84 -11.43 -22.75
CA ARG A 136 4.21 -11.95 -22.81
C ARG A 136 4.33 -13.38 -22.26
N GLY A 137 3.29 -13.88 -21.60
CA GLY A 137 3.34 -15.16 -20.90
C GLY A 137 4.18 -15.12 -19.61
N ASP A 138 4.37 -13.92 -19.03
CA ASP A 138 5.12 -13.76 -17.79
C ASP A 138 4.24 -14.18 -16.59
N ASP A 139 4.78 -14.98 -15.66
CA ASP A 139 4.14 -15.30 -14.36
C ASP A 139 4.33 -14.13 -13.38
N MET A 140 3.58 -13.06 -13.57
CA MET A 140 3.64 -11.84 -12.78
C MET A 140 2.23 -11.38 -12.39
N VAL A 141 2.03 -11.09 -11.12
CA VAL A 141 0.86 -10.39 -10.62
C VAL A 141 1.25 -8.96 -10.24
N ALA A 142 0.42 -7.99 -10.59
CA ALA A 142 0.56 -6.63 -10.08
C ALA A 142 -0.22 -6.47 -8.77
N ILE A 143 0.40 -5.87 -7.75
CA ILE A 143 -0.29 -5.44 -6.55
C ILE A 143 -0.25 -3.91 -6.48
N ALA A 144 -1.42 -3.27 -6.42
CA ALA A 144 -1.55 -1.81 -6.46
C ALA A 144 -2.25 -1.29 -5.20
N PHE A 145 -1.68 -0.26 -4.63
CA PHE A 145 -2.15 0.30 -3.37
C PHE A 145 -2.79 1.67 -3.56
N SER A 146 -3.75 1.96 -2.69
CA SER A 146 -4.35 3.29 -2.57
C SER A 146 -4.85 3.52 -1.15
N GLY A 147 -5.01 4.79 -0.77
CA GLY A 147 -5.81 5.14 0.40
C GLY A 147 -7.31 5.20 0.07
N ASP A 148 -8.14 5.28 1.10
CA ASP A 148 -9.60 5.43 0.96
C ASP A 148 -9.98 6.64 0.09
N GLY A 149 -9.28 7.77 0.22
CA GLY A 149 -9.52 8.96 -0.59
C GLY A 149 -9.32 8.76 -2.09
N ALA A 150 -8.41 7.88 -2.49
CA ALA A 150 -8.17 7.58 -3.90
C ALA A 150 -9.36 6.90 -4.58
N THR A 151 -10.26 6.27 -3.83
CA THR A 151 -11.46 5.65 -4.39
C THR A 151 -12.48 6.64 -4.95
N SER A 152 -12.24 7.95 -4.76
CA SER A 152 -13.04 9.04 -5.35
C SER A 152 -12.47 9.54 -6.68
N GLN A 153 -11.30 9.04 -7.10
CA GLN A 153 -10.67 9.43 -8.37
C GLN A 153 -11.19 8.59 -9.55
N GLY A 154 -11.29 9.22 -10.72
CA GLY A 154 -11.68 8.53 -11.96
C GLY A 154 -10.78 7.35 -12.31
N ASP A 155 -9.47 7.46 -12.04
CA ASP A 155 -8.48 6.40 -12.27
C ASP A 155 -8.77 5.12 -11.48
N PHE A 156 -9.31 5.23 -10.25
CA PHE A 156 -9.75 4.07 -9.49
C PHE A 156 -10.83 3.28 -10.24
N HIS A 157 -11.87 3.97 -10.70
CA HIS A 157 -12.99 3.36 -11.40
C HIS A 157 -12.58 2.77 -12.74
N ALA A 158 -11.78 3.51 -13.52
CA ALA A 158 -11.26 3.05 -14.79
C ALA A 158 -10.38 1.80 -14.62
N ALA A 159 -9.46 1.81 -13.65
CA ALA A 159 -8.56 0.69 -13.38
C ALA A 159 -9.33 -0.59 -13.01
N LEU A 160 -10.29 -0.50 -12.09
CA LEU A 160 -11.07 -1.66 -11.67
C LEU A 160 -11.89 -2.23 -12.83
N ASN A 161 -12.52 -1.36 -13.62
CA ASN A 161 -13.30 -1.78 -14.78
C ASN A 161 -12.43 -2.50 -15.82
N PHE A 162 -11.29 -1.90 -16.21
CA PHE A 162 -10.36 -2.53 -17.15
C PHE A 162 -9.82 -3.86 -16.61
N ALA A 163 -9.38 -3.89 -15.36
CA ALA A 163 -8.86 -5.11 -14.76
C ALA A 163 -9.89 -6.24 -14.80
N ALA A 164 -11.15 -5.97 -14.49
CA ALA A 164 -12.22 -6.96 -14.50
C ALA A 164 -12.54 -7.45 -15.91
N VAL A 165 -12.73 -6.52 -16.87
CA VAL A 165 -13.07 -6.84 -18.27
C VAL A 165 -11.99 -7.71 -18.92
N PHE A 166 -10.71 -7.40 -18.70
CA PHE A 166 -9.60 -8.13 -19.28
C PHE A 166 -9.07 -9.25 -18.39
N ARG A 167 -9.68 -9.51 -17.25
CA ARG A 167 -9.20 -10.48 -16.23
C ARG A 167 -7.72 -10.32 -15.91
N ALA A 168 -7.27 -9.05 -15.84
CA ALA A 168 -5.88 -8.74 -15.58
C ALA A 168 -5.45 -9.26 -14.19
N PRO A 169 -4.28 -9.90 -14.05
CA PRO A 169 -3.78 -10.41 -12.78
C PRO A 169 -3.33 -9.25 -11.86
N VAL A 170 -4.31 -8.59 -11.24
CA VAL A 170 -4.09 -7.45 -10.34
C VAL A 170 -4.79 -7.66 -9.01
N VAL A 171 -4.09 -7.35 -7.93
CA VAL A 171 -4.69 -7.18 -6.60
C VAL A 171 -4.69 -5.71 -6.24
N PHE A 172 -5.86 -5.13 -6.02
CA PHE A 172 -6.01 -3.78 -5.52
C PHE A 172 -6.14 -3.80 -4.00
N VAL A 173 -5.32 -3.00 -3.30
CA VAL A 173 -5.38 -2.88 -1.84
C VAL A 173 -5.72 -1.44 -1.47
N VAL A 174 -6.88 -1.26 -0.86
CA VAL A 174 -7.29 0.03 -0.28
C VAL A 174 -6.94 0.02 1.20
N GLN A 175 -5.92 0.80 1.58
CA GLN A 175 -5.63 1.07 2.99
C GLN A 175 -6.63 2.09 3.52
N ASN A 176 -7.71 1.57 4.09
CA ASN A 176 -8.78 2.40 4.66
C ASN A 176 -8.43 2.80 6.10
N ASN A 177 -7.73 3.91 6.25
CA ASN A 177 -7.52 4.53 7.57
C ASN A 177 -8.62 5.52 7.95
N GLN A 178 -9.72 5.54 7.19
CA GLN A 178 -10.95 6.32 7.40
C GLN A 178 -10.79 7.83 7.14
N TRP A 179 -9.65 8.28 6.63
CA TRP A 179 -9.37 9.70 6.44
C TRP A 179 -8.57 10.00 5.17
N ALA A 180 -9.15 10.72 4.24
CA ALA A 180 -8.42 11.34 3.14
C ALA A 180 -7.90 12.71 3.61
N ILE A 181 -6.67 12.75 4.11
CA ILE A 181 -6.08 13.90 4.82
C ILE A 181 -6.96 14.28 6.02
N SER A 182 -7.92 15.20 5.82
CA SER A 182 -8.87 15.73 6.83
C SER A 182 -10.33 15.38 6.54
N VAL A 183 -10.63 14.70 5.43
CA VAL A 183 -12.00 14.32 5.04
C VAL A 183 -12.29 12.90 5.51
N PRO A 184 -13.29 12.69 6.40
CA PRO A 184 -13.63 11.37 6.89
C PRO A 184 -14.27 10.51 5.78
N ALA A 185 -14.12 9.20 5.87
CA ALA A 185 -14.65 8.24 4.90
C ALA A 185 -16.16 8.38 4.69
N SER A 186 -16.92 8.72 5.73
CA SER A 186 -18.37 8.97 5.66
C SER A 186 -18.77 10.14 4.76
N ARG A 187 -17.84 11.03 4.43
CA ARG A 187 -18.04 12.15 3.49
C ARG A 187 -17.46 11.87 2.10
N GLN A 188 -16.86 10.71 1.92
CA GLN A 188 -16.24 10.30 0.64
C GLN A 188 -17.10 9.29 -0.12
N THR A 189 -17.85 8.45 0.58
CA THR A 189 -18.67 7.40 -0.03
C THR A 189 -19.92 7.12 0.80
N ALA A 190 -21.01 6.78 0.10
CA ALA A 190 -22.23 6.25 0.70
C ALA A 190 -22.19 4.71 0.84
N SER A 191 -21.19 4.04 0.26
CA SER A 191 -21.02 2.59 0.40
C SER A 191 -20.68 2.25 1.86
N VAL A 192 -21.24 1.17 2.38
CA VAL A 192 -20.98 0.69 3.75
C VAL A 192 -19.50 0.33 3.94
N THR A 193 -18.87 -0.24 2.90
CA THR A 193 -17.44 -0.57 2.86
C THR A 193 -16.87 -0.17 1.51
N PHE A 194 -15.55 0.05 1.45
CA PHE A 194 -14.88 0.26 0.16
C PHE A 194 -14.79 -1.04 -0.65
N ALA A 195 -14.69 -2.19 0.01
CA ALA A 195 -14.73 -3.51 -0.63
C ALA A 195 -16.01 -3.73 -1.45
N GLN A 196 -17.14 -3.17 -1.00
CA GLN A 196 -18.42 -3.25 -1.71
C GLN A 196 -18.37 -2.67 -3.13
N LYS A 197 -17.48 -1.70 -3.38
CA LYS A 197 -17.32 -1.11 -4.72
C LYS A 197 -16.90 -2.14 -5.78
N ALA A 198 -16.24 -3.23 -5.39
CA ALA A 198 -15.81 -4.30 -6.29
C ALA A 198 -16.97 -4.95 -7.04
N SER A 199 -18.13 -5.06 -6.40
CA SER A 199 -19.33 -5.69 -7.01
C SER A 199 -19.81 -4.94 -8.27
N ALA A 200 -19.61 -3.62 -8.33
CA ALA A 200 -19.95 -2.82 -9.49
C ALA A 200 -19.14 -3.18 -10.75
N TYR A 201 -17.98 -3.84 -10.57
CA TYR A 201 -17.08 -4.27 -11.64
C TYR A 201 -17.06 -5.79 -11.83
N GLY A 202 -17.90 -6.53 -11.12
CA GLY A 202 -17.98 -7.98 -11.23
C GLY A 202 -16.76 -8.71 -10.69
N MET A 203 -16.03 -8.12 -9.75
CA MET A 203 -14.87 -8.76 -9.10
C MET A 203 -15.12 -8.97 -7.60
N PRO A 204 -14.42 -9.90 -6.94
CA PRO A 204 -14.48 -10.06 -5.50
C PRO A 204 -13.97 -8.82 -4.75
N GLY A 205 -14.70 -8.45 -3.69
CA GLY A 205 -14.28 -7.45 -2.72
C GLY A 205 -14.19 -8.10 -1.32
N VAL A 206 -13.06 -7.97 -0.67
CA VAL A 206 -12.81 -8.55 0.66
C VAL A 206 -12.40 -7.44 1.62
N ARG A 207 -13.04 -7.37 2.79
CA ARG A 207 -12.61 -6.49 3.88
C ARG A 207 -11.89 -7.29 4.95
N VAL A 208 -10.74 -6.80 5.39
CA VAL A 208 -9.89 -7.43 6.40
C VAL A 208 -9.48 -6.41 7.46
N ASP A 209 -9.21 -6.87 8.68
CA ASP A 209 -8.54 -6.05 9.69
C ASP A 209 -7.10 -5.79 9.23
N GLY A 210 -6.85 -4.56 8.78
CA GLY A 210 -5.53 -4.11 8.30
C GLY A 210 -4.51 -3.91 9.42
N ASN A 211 -4.86 -4.12 10.68
CA ASN A 211 -3.94 -4.14 11.81
C ASN A 211 -3.56 -5.56 12.24
N ASP A 212 -4.27 -6.57 11.73
CA ASP A 212 -3.89 -7.97 11.86
C ASP A 212 -3.02 -8.39 10.66
N VAL A 213 -1.71 -8.51 10.90
CA VAL A 213 -0.74 -8.86 9.87
C VAL A 213 -0.97 -10.25 9.28
N LEU A 214 -1.44 -11.20 10.08
CA LEU A 214 -1.69 -12.57 9.64
C LEU A 214 -2.96 -12.68 8.82
N ALA A 215 -4.03 -12.01 9.22
CA ALA A 215 -5.27 -11.95 8.45
C ALA A 215 -5.03 -11.24 7.10
N THR A 216 -4.31 -10.10 7.11
CA THR A 216 -3.96 -9.35 5.89
C THR A 216 -3.09 -10.19 4.96
N TYR A 217 -2.12 -10.93 5.49
CA TYR A 217 -1.29 -11.84 4.71
C TYR A 217 -2.14 -12.93 4.03
N ALA A 218 -2.99 -13.61 4.79
CA ALA A 218 -3.79 -14.71 4.27
C ALA A 218 -4.76 -14.25 3.17
N VAL A 219 -5.45 -13.11 3.37
CA VAL A 219 -6.34 -12.53 2.34
C VAL A 219 -5.55 -12.12 1.10
N THR A 220 -4.37 -11.51 1.28
CA THR A 220 -3.51 -11.09 0.16
C THR A 220 -3.01 -12.30 -0.62
N GLN A 221 -2.59 -13.38 0.05
CA GLN A 221 -2.18 -14.64 -0.58
C GLN A 221 -3.30 -15.24 -1.45
N GLN A 222 -4.52 -15.29 -0.94
CA GLN A 222 -5.68 -15.79 -1.70
C GLN A 222 -5.95 -14.93 -2.93
N ALA A 223 -5.92 -13.60 -2.78
CA ALA A 223 -6.14 -12.68 -3.89
C ALA A 223 -5.06 -12.81 -4.97
N LEU A 224 -3.78 -12.94 -4.58
CA LEU A 224 -2.67 -13.16 -5.49
C LEU A 224 -2.78 -14.52 -6.20
N GLN A 225 -3.18 -15.58 -5.48
CA GLN A 225 -3.36 -16.91 -6.08
C GLN A 225 -4.49 -16.89 -7.12
N ARG A 226 -5.64 -16.29 -6.78
CA ARG A 226 -6.73 -16.10 -7.74
C ARG A 226 -6.26 -15.43 -9.03
N ALA A 227 -5.50 -14.33 -8.88
CA ALA A 227 -4.97 -13.59 -10.02
C ALA A 227 -4.07 -14.45 -10.90
N ARG A 228 -3.20 -15.30 -10.28
CA ARG A 228 -2.32 -16.24 -11.01
C ARG A 228 -3.09 -17.33 -11.72
N ASP A 229 -4.17 -17.81 -11.11
CA ASP A 229 -5.01 -18.86 -11.69
C ASP A 229 -5.91 -18.33 -12.84
N GLY A 230 -5.73 -17.04 -13.22
CA GLY A 230 -6.50 -16.42 -14.30
C GLY A 230 -7.94 -16.08 -13.94
N GLU A 231 -8.28 -16.13 -12.65
CA GLU A 231 -9.63 -15.79 -12.17
C GLU A 231 -9.90 -14.28 -12.14
N GLY A 232 -8.89 -13.46 -12.47
CA GLY A 232 -8.98 -12.01 -12.55
C GLY A 232 -8.68 -11.28 -11.24
N PRO A 233 -9.00 -9.97 -11.18
CA PRO A 233 -8.60 -9.10 -10.07
C PRO A 233 -9.42 -9.33 -8.81
N THR A 234 -8.88 -8.83 -7.69
CA THR A 234 -9.56 -8.76 -6.39
C THR A 234 -9.33 -7.39 -5.77
N LEU A 235 -10.36 -6.82 -5.14
CA LEU A 235 -10.26 -5.61 -4.32
C LEU A 235 -10.20 -6.01 -2.83
N VAL A 236 -9.12 -5.68 -2.16
CA VAL A 236 -8.93 -5.88 -0.72
C VAL A 236 -9.05 -4.53 -0.02
N GLU A 237 -10.00 -4.39 0.91
CA GLU A 237 -10.07 -3.27 1.83
C GLU A 237 -9.39 -3.67 3.14
N ALA A 238 -8.23 -3.12 3.41
CA ALA A 238 -7.54 -3.25 4.69
C ALA A 238 -7.99 -2.11 5.62
N TYR A 239 -8.89 -2.43 6.54
CA TYR A 239 -9.42 -1.46 7.51
C TYR A 239 -8.39 -1.23 8.60
N THR A 240 -7.91 0.00 8.73
CA THR A 240 -6.78 0.33 9.60
C THR A 240 -6.96 1.70 10.26
N TYR A 241 -5.92 2.16 10.93
CA TYR A 241 -5.95 3.44 11.64
C TYR A 241 -4.61 4.19 11.52
N ARG A 242 -4.68 5.47 11.19
CA ARG A 242 -3.52 6.37 11.16
C ARG A 242 -3.33 7.03 12.53
N MET A 243 -2.21 6.77 13.19
CA MET A 243 -1.94 7.29 14.55
C MET A 243 -1.38 8.72 14.57
N GLY A 244 -0.91 9.24 13.45
CA GLY A 244 -0.30 10.57 13.36
C GLY A 244 -0.96 11.46 12.31
N ALA A 245 -0.36 12.63 12.06
CA ALA A 245 -0.72 13.50 10.95
C ALA A 245 -0.61 12.76 9.61
N HIS A 246 -1.27 13.25 8.57
CA HIS A 246 -1.20 12.65 7.24
C HIS A 246 0.24 12.62 6.71
N THR A 247 0.91 13.77 6.81
CA THR A 247 2.33 13.92 6.50
C THR A 247 2.95 14.97 7.44
N THR A 248 4.26 15.12 7.39
CA THR A 248 4.97 16.13 8.19
C THR A 248 4.62 17.58 7.82
N THR A 249 4.01 17.80 6.66
CA THR A 249 3.51 19.13 6.26
C THR A 249 2.20 19.51 6.92
N ASP A 250 1.44 18.54 7.43
CA ASP A 250 0.13 18.75 8.06
C ASP A 250 0.22 18.97 9.58
N GLU A 251 1.40 18.77 10.18
CA GLU A 251 1.60 18.93 11.64
C GLU A 251 1.34 20.37 12.14
N ARG A 252 1.24 21.35 11.26
CA ARG A 252 0.87 22.74 11.60
C ARG A 252 -0.63 22.98 11.68
N ALA A 253 -1.45 22.04 11.23
CA ALA A 253 -2.88 22.10 11.45
C ALA A 253 -3.20 21.79 12.93
N PRO A 254 -4.12 22.54 13.58
CA PRO A 254 -4.44 22.26 14.98
C PRO A 254 -4.82 20.80 15.17
N VAL A 255 -4.15 20.13 16.08
CA VAL A 255 -4.40 18.73 16.50
C VAL A 255 -5.73 18.66 17.28
N GLY A 256 -6.78 19.27 16.77
CA GLY A 256 -8.05 19.42 17.48
C GLY A 256 -9.22 18.59 16.94
N SER A 257 -9.04 17.87 15.84
CA SER A 257 -10.17 17.20 15.19
C SER A 257 -10.10 15.67 15.15
N HIS A 258 -9.11 15.08 15.78
CA HIS A 258 -8.96 13.62 15.82
C HIS A 258 -9.30 13.10 17.21
N SER A 259 -10.51 13.39 17.67
CA SER A 259 -11.04 12.75 18.89
C SER A 259 -11.17 11.25 18.60
N TRP A 260 -10.50 10.47 19.43
CA TRP A 260 -10.71 9.03 19.56
C TRP A 260 -12.14 8.80 20.04
N THR A 261 -13.09 8.67 19.13
CA THR A 261 -14.34 8.03 19.46
C THR A 261 -14.24 6.60 18.94
N ARG A 262 -14.21 5.62 19.86
CA ARG A 262 -14.44 4.23 19.51
C ARG A 262 -15.75 4.19 18.71
N PRO A 263 -15.81 3.49 17.58
CA PRO A 263 -17.10 3.24 16.95
C PRO A 263 -17.98 2.49 17.94
N PRO A 264 -19.31 2.73 17.89
CA PRO A 264 -20.26 2.00 18.71
C PRO A 264 -20.23 0.50 18.47
#